data_ade58131643e3d8c54624d9f3a55fd71
#
_entry.id   ade58131643e3d8c54624d9f3a55fd71
#
_cell.length_a   1.000
_cell.length_b   1.000
_cell.length_c   1.000
_cell.angle_alpha   90.00
_cell.angle_beta   90.00
_cell.angle_gamma   90.00
#
_symmetry.space_group_name_H-M   'P 1'
#
loop_
_entity.id
_entity.type
_entity.pdbx_description
1 polymer ?
#
loop_
_entity_poly.entity_id
_entity_poly.type
_entity_poly.pdbx_seq_one_letter_code
_entity_poly.pdbx_strand_id
1 'polypeptide(L)'
;MFSGIVEECATLVAMVRDQENVHFTFKCSFVNELKIDQSVSHNGVCLTVVSMTDDTYTVTAMKETLDRSNLGLLKVGDEVNVERSMMMNGRLDGYIVQGHVDQTATCVDIKDAEGSYYFTFRYAFDKEMAKRGYITVDKGSVTVNGVSLTVCNPTDDTFQVAIIPYTFEHTNFHAFKVGSVVNLEFDIIGKYISRMIQYK
;
A
#
# COMPACT_ATOMS: atom_id res chain seq x y z
N MET A 1 -3.55 -6.02 -10.45
CA MET A 1 -4.22 -6.67 -9.30
C MET A 1 -3.15 -7.40 -8.50
N PHE A 2 -3.24 -7.35 -7.17
CA PHE A 2 -2.25 -7.82 -6.21
C PHE A 2 -2.95 -8.62 -5.11
N SER A 3 -2.16 -9.28 -4.26
CA SER A 3 -2.67 -10.03 -3.10
C SER A 3 -2.43 -9.31 -1.77
N GLY A 4 -1.58 -8.28 -1.77
CA GLY A 4 -1.11 -7.60 -0.56
C GLY A 4 -0.04 -8.40 0.20
N ILE A 5 0.60 -9.34 -0.48
CA ILE A 5 1.78 -10.05 0.02
C ILE A 5 3.01 -9.41 -0.60
N VAL A 6 3.69 -8.61 0.19
CA VAL A 6 4.92 -7.90 -0.22
C VAL A 6 6.01 -8.92 -0.53
N GLU A 7 6.66 -8.78 -1.69
CA GLU A 7 7.76 -9.67 -2.09
C GLU A 7 9.10 -9.16 -1.55
N GLU A 8 9.29 -7.83 -1.51
CA GLU A 8 10.53 -7.20 -1.09
C GLU A 8 10.32 -5.73 -0.72
N CYS A 9 11.27 -5.15 0.02
CA CYS A 9 11.44 -3.71 0.14
C CYS A 9 12.45 -3.23 -0.91
N ALA A 10 11.96 -2.58 -1.97
CA ALA A 10 12.82 -1.98 -2.99
C ALA A 10 13.40 -0.64 -2.52
N THR A 11 14.63 -0.35 -2.89
CA THR A 11 15.26 0.94 -2.58
C THR A 11 14.99 1.96 -3.69
N LEU A 12 14.49 3.15 -3.35
CA LEU A 12 14.38 4.28 -4.26
C LEU A 12 15.77 4.85 -4.53
N VAL A 13 16.29 4.70 -5.76
CA VAL A 13 17.65 5.13 -6.13
C VAL A 13 17.69 6.44 -6.91
N ALA A 14 16.58 6.80 -7.58
CA ALA A 14 16.49 8.09 -8.26
C ALA A 14 15.03 8.57 -8.32
N MET A 15 14.85 9.87 -8.34
CA MET A 15 13.56 10.53 -8.50
C MET A 15 13.72 11.75 -9.40
N VAL A 16 12.98 11.79 -10.50
CA VAL A 16 13.06 12.87 -11.49
C VAL A 16 11.66 13.44 -11.72
N ARG A 17 11.51 14.74 -11.51
CA ARG A 17 10.25 15.43 -11.82
C ARG A 17 10.21 15.79 -13.31
N ASP A 18 9.12 15.42 -13.96
CA ASP A 18 8.80 15.83 -15.33
C ASP A 18 7.39 16.45 -15.33
N GLN A 19 7.35 17.78 -15.37
CA GLN A 19 6.12 18.59 -15.24
C GLN A 19 5.37 18.25 -13.94
N GLU A 20 4.15 17.71 -14.04
CA GLU A 20 3.36 17.27 -12.89
C GLU A 20 3.59 15.80 -12.51
N ASN A 21 4.33 15.05 -13.34
CA ASN A 21 4.67 13.66 -13.08
C ASN A 21 6.00 13.53 -12.32
N VAL A 22 6.18 12.40 -11.67
CA VAL A 22 7.46 12.01 -11.08
C VAL A 22 7.82 10.60 -11.54
N HIS A 23 9.03 10.47 -12.07
CA HIS A 23 9.65 9.18 -12.38
C HIS A 23 10.42 8.70 -11.16
N PHE A 24 10.08 7.52 -10.68
CA PHE A 24 10.75 6.85 -9.58
C PHE A 24 11.55 5.67 -10.13
N THR A 25 12.84 5.62 -9.81
CA THR A 25 13.70 4.48 -10.19
C THR A 25 14.01 3.67 -8.94
N PHE A 26 13.67 2.39 -8.97
CA PHE A 26 13.84 1.46 -7.87
C PHE A 26 14.85 0.38 -8.20
N LYS A 27 15.53 -0.10 -7.16
CA LYS A 27 16.39 -1.28 -7.19
C LYS A 27 15.77 -2.37 -6.32
N CYS A 28 15.63 -3.58 -6.87
CA CYS A 28 15.16 -4.77 -6.15
C CYS A 28 15.78 -6.04 -6.76
N SER A 29 15.60 -7.18 -6.11
CA SER A 29 16.23 -8.44 -6.53
C SER A 29 15.61 -9.03 -7.79
N PHE A 30 14.32 -8.79 -8.05
CA PHE A 30 13.56 -9.37 -9.17
C PHE A 30 13.48 -8.51 -10.42
N VAL A 31 14.34 -7.48 -10.58
CA VAL A 31 14.32 -6.58 -11.76
C VAL A 31 14.35 -7.40 -13.06
N ASN A 32 15.20 -8.43 -13.13
CA ASN A 32 15.35 -9.28 -14.33
C ASN A 32 14.09 -10.11 -14.68
N GLU A 33 13.13 -10.20 -13.78
CA GLU A 33 11.84 -10.90 -13.99
C GLU A 33 10.72 -9.93 -14.42
N LEU A 34 10.98 -8.62 -14.39
CA LEU A 34 10.04 -7.59 -14.83
C LEU A 34 10.03 -7.43 -16.36
N LYS A 35 9.00 -6.75 -16.84
CA LYS A 35 8.85 -6.35 -18.24
C LYS A 35 8.29 -4.93 -18.32
N ILE A 36 8.64 -4.20 -19.38
CA ILE A 36 7.96 -2.94 -19.69
C ILE A 36 6.45 -3.21 -19.86
N ASP A 37 5.61 -2.27 -19.46
CA ASP A 37 4.14 -2.35 -19.35
C ASP A 37 3.61 -3.27 -18.25
N GLN A 38 4.46 -3.89 -17.45
CA GLN A 38 4.03 -4.66 -16.28
C GLN A 38 3.65 -3.72 -15.13
N SER A 39 2.58 -4.09 -14.40
CA SER A 39 2.19 -3.41 -13.17
C SER A 39 2.95 -3.96 -11.98
N VAL A 40 3.48 -3.07 -11.16
CA VAL A 40 4.09 -3.36 -9.85
C VAL A 40 3.46 -2.44 -8.81
N SER A 41 3.16 -2.97 -7.64
CA SER A 41 2.66 -2.21 -6.48
C SER A 41 3.84 -1.59 -5.73
N HIS A 42 3.74 -0.29 -5.41
CA HIS A 42 4.74 0.47 -4.63
C HIS A 42 4.05 1.08 -3.42
N ASN A 43 4.32 0.59 -2.22
CA ASN A 43 3.54 0.95 -1.03
C ASN A 43 2.02 0.88 -1.27
N GLY A 44 1.56 -0.13 -2.02
CA GLY A 44 0.15 -0.28 -2.38
C GLY A 44 -0.32 0.56 -3.57
N VAL A 45 0.54 1.31 -4.23
CA VAL A 45 0.22 2.06 -5.44
C VAL A 45 0.61 1.26 -6.68
N CYS A 46 -0.36 0.93 -7.52
CA CYS A 46 -0.14 0.27 -8.81
C CYS A 46 0.48 1.25 -9.81
N LEU A 47 1.72 0.98 -10.24
CA LEU A 47 2.40 1.76 -11.26
C LEU A 47 2.93 0.84 -12.36
N THR A 48 3.02 1.39 -13.56
CA THR A 48 3.50 0.65 -14.73
C THR A 48 5.00 0.87 -14.94
N VAL A 49 5.73 -0.20 -15.19
CA VAL A 49 7.16 -0.17 -15.54
C VAL A 49 7.32 0.48 -16.92
N VAL A 50 8.06 1.58 -16.99
CA VAL A 50 8.26 2.36 -18.23
C VAL A 50 9.66 2.22 -18.81
N SER A 51 10.65 1.89 -17.97
CA SER A 51 12.02 1.59 -18.43
C SER A 51 12.75 0.71 -17.43
N MET A 52 13.80 0.05 -17.86
CA MET A 52 14.59 -0.89 -17.07
C MET A 52 16.06 -0.83 -17.46
N THR A 53 16.91 -1.18 -16.51
CA THR A 53 18.33 -1.50 -16.70
C THR A 53 18.59 -2.92 -16.18
N ASP A 54 19.84 -3.33 -16.02
CA ASP A 54 20.16 -4.65 -15.49
C ASP A 54 19.79 -4.83 -14.00
N ASP A 55 19.74 -3.74 -13.22
CA ASP A 55 19.54 -3.79 -11.77
C ASP A 55 18.51 -2.79 -11.23
N THR A 56 17.90 -1.99 -12.11
CA THR A 56 16.87 -1.01 -11.73
C THR A 56 15.71 -1.00 -12.71
N TYR A 57 14.55 -0.53 -12.25
CA TYR A 57 13.40 -0.22 -13.09
C TYR A 57 12.80 1.13 -12.72
N THR A 58 12.14 1.76 -13.67
CA THR A 58 11.52 3.08 -13.49
C THR A 58 10.02 2.97 -13.71
N VAL A 59 9.26 3.64 -12.84
CA VAL A 59 7.81 3.83 -12.95
C VAL A 59 7.48 5.31 -12.91
N THR A 60 6.30 5.68 -13.39
CA THR A 60 5.84 7.08 -13.41
C THR A 60 4.56 7.23 -12.60
N ALA A 61 4.56 8.15 -11.65
CA ALA A 61 3.36 8.56 -10.92
C ALA A 61 2.87 9.91 -11.41
N MET A 62 1.57 9.99 -11.67
CA MET A 62 0.87 11.22 -12.03
C MET A 62 0.60 12.07 -10.78
N LYS A 63 0.32 13.35 -10.98
CA LYS A 63 -0.03 14.28 -9.88
C LYS A 63 -1.14 13.74 -8.97
N GLU A 64 -2.23 13.21 -9.52
CA GLU A 64 -3.33 12.65 -8.71
C GLU A 64 -2.85 11.52 -7.79
N THR A 65 -1.97 10.65 -8.29
CA THR A 65 -1.37 9.57 -7.50
C THR A 65 -0.50 10.11 -6.37
N LEU A 66 0.30 11.15 -6.66
CA LEU A 66 1.15 11.82 -5.66
C LEU A 66 0.32 12.52 -4.59
N ASP A 67 -0.80 13.14 -4.96
CA ASP A 67 -1.68 13.87 -4.04
C ASP A 67 -2.46 12.92 -3.10
N ARG A 68 -2.76 11.68 -3.54
CA ARG A 68 -3.52 10.68 -2.75
C ARG A 68 -2.65 9.72 -1.95
N SER A 69 -1.37 9.65 -2.22
CA SER A 69 -0.48 8.65 -1.65
C SER A 69 0.72 9.26 -0.94
N ASN A 70 1.45 8.42 -0.20
CA ASN A 70 2.71 8.82 0.43
C ASN A 70 3.90 8.85 -0.54
N LEU A 71 3.70 8.51 -1.83
CA LEU A 71 4.81 8.51 -2.81
C LEU A 71 5.42 9.89 -3.01
N GLY A 72 4.61 10.95 -2.89
CA GLY A 72 5.10 12.33 -2.96
C GLY A 72 6.02 12.75 -1.79
N LEU A 73 6.07 11.97 -0.71
CA LEU A 73 6.89 12.21 0.47
C LEU A 73 8.23 11.46 0.44
N LEU A 74 8.39 10.53 -0.51
CA LEU A 74 9.59 9.70 -0.62
C LEU A 74 10.84 10.51 -0.96
N LYS A 75 11.98 9.99 -0.51
CA LYS A 75 13.32 10.51 -0.79
C LYS A 75 14.21 9.38 -1.31
N VAL A 76 15.21 9.73 -2.10
CA VAL A 76 16.23 8.77 -2.53
C VAL A 76 16.87 8.13 -1.29
N GLY A 77 16.94 6.81 -1.29
CA GLY A 77 17.38 5.98 -0.18
C GLY A 77 16.24 5.37 0.66
N ASP A 78 14.98 5.83 0.48
CA ASP A 78 13.84 5.24 1.18
C ASP A 78 13.53 3.83 0.66
N GLU A 79 13.04 2.98 1.55
CA GLU A 79 12.55 1.64 1.24
C GLU A 79 11.04 1.66 0.98
N VAL A 80 10.63 0.96 -0.07
CA VAL A 80 9.24 0.90 -0.55
C VAL A 80 8.83 -0.56 -0.70
N ASN A 81 7.73 -0.95 -0.07
CA ASN A 81 7.16 -2.28 -0.27
C ASN A 81 6.78 -2.49 -1.73
N VAL A 82 7.25 -3.56 -2.34
CA VAL A 82 6.92 -3.90 -3.73
C VAL A 82 6.31 -5.29 -3.85
N GLU A 83 5.34 -5.40 -4.76
CA GLU A 83 4.68 -6.64 -5.13
C GLU A 83 4.40 -6.62 -6.62
N ARG A 84 4.76 -7.69 -7.34
CA ARG A 84 4.40 -7.87 -8.75
C ARG A 84 2.92 -8.21 -8.89
N SER A 85 2.33 -7.87 -10.01
CA SER A 85 0.94 -8.26 -10.31
C SER A 85 0.78 -9.78 -10.29
N MET A 86 -0.35 -10.25 -9.74
CA MET A 86 -0.68 -11.67 -9.64
C MET A 86 -0.76 -12.35 -11.01
N MET A 87 -0.30 -13.58 -11.10
CA MET A 87 -0.57 -14.45 -12.23
C MET A 87 -1.98 -15.05 -12.12
N MET A 88 -2.64 -15.29 -13.25
CA MET A 88 -4.02 -15.85 -13.30
C MET A 88 -4.18 -17.22 -12.62
N ASN A 89 -3.11 -18.02 -12.57
CA ASN A 89 -3.07 -19.32 -11.88
C ASN A 89 -2.33 -19.24 -10.53
N GLY A 90 -2.05 -18.03 -10.02
CA GLY A 90 -1.43 -17.81 -8.72
C GLY A 90 -2.41 -18.00 -7.56
N ARG A 91 -1.88 -18.19 -6.36
CA ARG A 91 -2.67 -18.23 -5.12
C ARG A 91 -3.00 -16.81 -4.69
N LEU A 92 -4.16 -16.64 -4.07
CA LEU A 92 -4.53 -15.43 -3.36
C LEU A 92 -4.27 -15.64 -1.87
N ASP A 93 -3.03 -15.41 -1.44
CA ASP A 93 -2.61 -15.66 -0.04
C ASP A 93 -2.99 -14.49 0.90
N GLY A 94 -3.34 -13.32 0.37
CA GLY A 94 -3.94 -12.20 1.08
C GLY A 94 -5.42 -12.00 0.74
N TYR A 95 -5.76 -10.81 0.22
CA TYR A 95 -7.10 -10.53 -0.31
C TYR A 95 -7.00 -9.76 -1.64
N ILE A 96 -8.13 -9.39 -2.24
CA ILE A 96 -8.13 -8.70 -3.54
C ILE A 96 -7.67 -7.25 -3.35
N VAL A 97 -6.43 -6.95 -3.73
CA VAL A 97 -5.82 -5.63 -3.70
C VAL A 97 -5.70 -5.09 -5.12
N GLN A 98 -6.22 -3.90 -5.35
CA GLN A 98 -6.16 -3.28 -6.69
C GLN A 98 -4.87 -2.50 -6.92
N GLY A 99 -4.27 -1.98 -5.86
CA GLY A 99 -3.19 -1.01 -5.93
C GLY A 99 -3.73 0.42 -6.16
N HIS A 100 -4.96 0.66 -5.76
CA HIS A 100 -5.65 1.94 -5.91
C HIS A 100 -5.87 2.59 -4.54
N VAL A 101 -4.85 3.27 -4.08
CA VAL A 101 -4.84 3.95 -2.77
C VAL A 101 -6.00 4.94 -2.68
N ASP A 102 -6.78 4.82 -1.62
CA ASP A 102 -7.94 5.68 -1.37
C ASP A 102 -7.54 7.00 -0.70
N GLN A 103 -6.68 6.88 0.31
CA GLN A 103 -6.14 8.00 1.08
C GLN A 103 -4.89 7.57 1.85
N THR A 104 -4.27 8.51 2.54
CA THR A 104 -3.21 8.22 3.52
C THR A 104 -3.79 8.10 4.93
N ALA A 105 -3.06 7.37 5.79
CA ALA A 105 -3.29 7.32 7.22
C ALA A 105 -1.99 7.63 7.97
N THR A 106 -2.09 8.01 9.23
CA THR A 106 -0.93 8.30 10.08
C THR A 106 -0.83 7.26 11.19
N CYS A 107 0.36 6.69 11.38
CA CYS A 107 0.64 5.86 12.53
C CYS A 107 0.60 6.71 13.81
N VAL A 108 -0.32 6.42 14.73
CA VAL A 108 -0.53 7.21 15.96
C VAL A 108 -0.09 6.49 17.22
N ASP A 109 0.09 5.16 17.17
CA ASP A 109 0.58 4.36 18.30
C ASP A 109 1.24 3.07 17.82
N ILE A 110 2.27 2.63 18.53
CA ILE A 110 2.96 1.36 18.28
C ILE A 110 3.17 0.70 19.64
N LYS A 111 2.67 -0.54 19.80
CA LYS A 111 2.84 -1.34 21.03
C LYS A 111 3.58 -2.62 20.72
N ASP A 112 4.64 -2.88 21.44
CA ASP A 112 5.26 -4.20 21.51
C ASP A 112 4.36 -5.14 22.31
N ALA A 113 4.12 -6.33 21.79
CA ALA A 113 3.27 -7.35 22.37
C ALA A 113 4.03 -8.69 22.51
N GLU A 114 5.24 -8.64 23.08
CA GLU A 114 6.07 -9.82 23.39
C GLU A 114 6.24 -10.79 22.21
N GLY A 115 6.67 -10.27 21.07
CA GLY A 115 6.94 -11.06 19.84
C GLY A 115 6.03 -10.72 18.67
N SER A 116 5.18 -9.72 18.82
CA SER A 116 4.38 -9.11 17.75
C SER A 116 4.24 -7.62 18.03
N TYR A 117 3.74 -6.86 17.05
CA TYR A 117 3.54 -5.44 17.21
C TYR A 117 2.10 -5.07 16.88
N TYR A 118 1.48 -4.19 17.67
CA TYR A 118 0.23 -3.55 17.31
C TYR A 118 0.52 -2.14 16.82
N PHE A 119 0.10 -1.85 15.59
CA PHE A 119 0.15 -0.51 15.01
C PHE A 119 -1.26 0.07 14.98
N THR A 120 -1.42 1.29 15.47
CA THR A 120 -2.67 2.04 15.38
C THR A 120 -2.53 3.13 14.33
N PHE A 121 -3.43 3.13 13.36
CA PHE A 121 -3.47 4.13 12.29
C PHE A 121 -4.70 4.99 12.41
N ARG A 122 -4.54 6.29 12.14
CA ARG A 122 -5.64 7.26 12.00
C ARG A 122 -5.74 7.73 10.57
N TYR A 123 -6.96 7.77 10.04
CA TYR A 123 -7.27 8.25 8.71
C TYR A 123 -8.37 9.32 8.74
N ALA A 124 -8.52 10.09 7.65
CA ALA A 124 -9.58 11.09 7.54
C ALA A 124 -10.95 10.38 7.40
N PHE A 125 -11.80 10.52 8.41
CA PHE A 125 -13.14 9.95 8.40
C PHE A 125 -14.13 10.97 7.83
N ASP A 126 -14.94 10.53 6.86
CA ASP A 126 -16.06 11.26 6.30
C ASP A 126 -17.29 10.34 6.23
N LYS A 127 -18.42 10.77 6.77
CA LYS A 127 -19.64 9.93 6.83
C LYS A 127 -20.19 9.56 5.45
N GLU A 128 -20.08 10.43 4.47
CA GLU A 128 -20.56 10.15 3.11
C GLU A 128 -19.60 9.17 2.40
N MET A 129 -18.31 9.28 2.65
CA MET A 129 -17.34 8.29 2.15
C MET A 129 -17.50 6.93 2.84
N ALA A 130 -17.77 6.90 4.15
CA ALA A 130 -18.05 5.66 4.89
C ALA A 130 -19.26 4.92 4.30
N LYS A 131 -20.34 5.63 3.93
CA LYS A 131 -21.50 5.05 3.22
C LYS A 131 -21.16 4.49 1.84
N ARG A 132 -20.02 4.84 1.28
CA ARG A 132 -19.51 4.33 0.00
C ARG A 132 -18.51 3.17 0.17
N GLY A 133 -18.32 2.66 1.39
CA GLY A 133 -17.44 1.56 1.71
C GLY A 133 -15.99 1.97 2.03
N TYR A 134 -15.72 3.26 2.24
CA TYR A 134 -14.40 3.75 2.68
C TYR A 134 -14.33 3.72 4.21
N ILE A 135 -14.37 2.51 4.76
CA ILE A 135 -14.42 2.26 6.20
C ILE A 135 -13.74 0.93 6.53
N THR A 136 -13.13 0.86 7.70
CA THR A 136 -12.60 -0.39 8.25
C THR A 136 -13.68 -1.15 9.02
N VAL A 137 -13.64 -2.48 8.96
CA VAL A 137 -14.57 -3.39 9.64
C VAL A 137 -13.79 -4.34 10.52
N ASP A 138 -14.25 -4.60 11.74
CA ASP A 138 -13.57 -5.53 12.64
C ASP A 138 -13.44 -6.92 11.99
N LYS A 139 -12.21 -7.46 12.03
CA LYS A 139 -11.81 -8.70 11.33
C LYS A 139 -11.92 -8.64 9.80
N GLY A 140 -12.22 -7.45 9.23
CA GLY A 140 -12.12 -7.23 7.79
C GLY A 140 -10.68 -7.06 7.34
N SER A 141 -10.49 -6.94 6.02
CA SER A 141 -9.18 -6.71 5.41
C SER A 141 -8.96 -5.23 5.10
N VAL A 142 -7.73 -4.80 5.21
CA VAL A 142 -7.26 -3.48 4.81
C VAL A 142 -5.84 -3.58 4.29
N THR A 143 -5.48 -2.75 3.32
CA THR A 143 -4.09 -2.66 2.85
C THR A 143 -3.42 -1.44 3.44
N VAL A 144 -2.29 -1.63 4.11
CA VAL A 144 -1.43 -0.55 4.62
C VAL A 144 -0.07 -0.64 3.92
N ASN A 145 0.31 0.40 3.17
CA ASN A 145 1.51 0.38 2.32
C ASN A 145 1.64 -0.91 1.49
N GLY A 146 0.55 -1.39 0.91
CA GLY A 146 0.54 -2.59 0.09
C GLY A 146 0.51 -3.91 0.87
N VAL A 147 0.59 -3.90 2.19
CA VAL A 147 0.51 -5.11 3.03
C VAL A 147 -0.94 -5.42 3.37
N SER A 148 -1.40 -6.62 3.04
CA SER A 148 -2.72 -7.17 3.40
C SER A 148 -2.77 -7.49 4.89
N LEU A 149 -3.67 -6.85 5.63
CA LEU A 149 -3.75 -6.95 7.07
C LEU A 149 -5.19 -7.11 7.57
N THR A 150 -5.33 -7.80 8.70
CA THR A 150 -6.61 -7.93 9.39
C THR A 150 -6.81 -6.74 10.34
N VAL A 151 -7.96 -6.09 10.23
CA VAL A 151 -8.38 -4.99 11.09
C VAL A 151 -8.72 -5.49 12.48
N CYS A 152 -8.23 -4.80 13.50
CA CYS A 152 -8.59 -4.98 14.91
C CYS A 152 -9.04 -3.64 15.49
N ASN A 153 -9.98 -3.68 16.44
CA ASN A 153 -10.43 -2.53 17.22
C ASN A 153 -10.71 -1.26 16.39
N PRO A 154 -11.51 -1.35 15.30
CA PRO A 154 -11.82 -0.16 14.50
C PRO A 154 -12.70 0.82 15.26
N THR A 155 -12.46 2.11 15.04
CA THR A 155 -13.38 3.21 15.39
C THR A 155 -13.79 3.92 14.10
N ASP A 156 -14.43 5.09 14.21
CA ASP A 156 -14.78 5.86 13.02
C ASP A 156 -13.54 6.31 12.23
N ASP A 157 -12.46 6.70 12.92
CA ASP A 157 -11.26 7.30 12.31
C ASP A 157 -9.95 6.55 12.60
N THR A 158 -9.98 5.47 13.38
CA THR A 158 -8.79 4.67 13.71
C THR A 158 -9.05 3.18 13.56
N PHE A 159 -7.98 2.44 13.33
CA PHE A 159 -7.95 0.98 13.41
C PHE A 159 -6.57 0.51 13.88
N GLN A 160 -6.52 -0.72 14.36
CA GLN A 160 -5.27 -1.41 14.68
C GLN A 160 -5.05 -2.58 13.75
N VAL A 161 -3.77 -2.92 13.57
CA VAL A 161 -3.33 -4.16 12.93
C VAL A 161 -2.27 -4.83 13.79
N ALA A 162 -2.31 -6.16 13.84
CA ALA A 162 -1.30 -6.97 14.51
C ALA A 162 -0.26 -7.43 13.47
N ILE A 163 0.99 -7.11 13.69
CA ILE A 163 2.11 -7.43 12.79
C ILE A 163 2.97 -8.50 13.45
N ILE A 164 3.07 -9.67 12.79
CA ILE A 164 3.95 -10.76 13.21
C ILE A 164 5.41 -10.42 12.87
N PRO A 165 6.41 -11.03 13.54
CA PRO A 165 7.83 -10.75 13.29
C PRO A 165 8.22 -10.84 11.82
N TYR A 166 7.76 -11.87 11.12
CA TYR A 166 8.05 -12.05 9.69
C TYR A 166 7.62 -10.84 8.85
N THR A 167 6.37 -10.36 9.02
CA THR A 167 5.87 -9.18 8.30
C THR A 167 6.63 -7.92 8.69
N PHE A 168 6.97 -7.77 9.96
CA PHE A 168 7.75 -6.64 10.46
C PHE A 168 9.12 -6.57 9.78
N GLU A 169 9.83 -7.70 9.67
CA GLU A 169 11.18 -7.78 9.13
C GLU A 169 11.23 -7.68 7.60
N HIS A 170 10.18 -8.16 6.91
CA HIS A 170 10.15 -8.27 5.44
C HIS A 170 9.36 -7.17 4.74
N THR A 171 8.87 -6.18 5.49
CA THR A 171 8.18 -5.02 4.95
C THR A 171 8.70 -3.74 5.60
N ASN A 172 8.38 -2.58 5.05
CA ASN A 172 8.81 -1.32 5.64
C ASN A 172 8.12 -0.97 6.98
N PHE A 173 7.35 -1.88 7.57
CA PHE A 173 6.81 -1.74 8.94
C PHE A 173 7.93 -1.60 9.98
N HIS A 174 9.10 -2.19 9.77
CA HIS A 174 10.25 -2.06 10.68
C HIS A 174 10.75 -0.61 10.81
N ALA A 175 10.51 0.23 9.79
CA ALA A 175 10.92 1.64 9.79
C ALA A 175 9.83 2.60 10.32
N PHE A 176 8.61 2.11 10.61
CA PHE A 176 7.52 2.97 11.07
C PHE A 176 7.76 3.48 12.48
N LYS A 177 7.36 4.72 12.69
CA LYS A 177 7.30 5.41 13.97
C LYS A 177 5.98 6.17 14.09
N VAL A 178 5.65 6.59 15.28
CA VAL A 178 4.52 7.51 15.49
C VAL A 178 4.74 8.76 14.63
N GLY A 179 3.74 9.12 13.81
CA GLY A 179 3.81 10.15 12.79
C GLY A 179 4.12 9.66 11.37
N SER A 180 4.49 8.38 11.17
CA SER A 180 4.68 7.84 9.81
C SER A 180 3.38 7.90 9.02
N VAL A 181 3.46 8.38 7.78
CA VAL A 181 2.34 8.45 6.84
C VAL A 181 2.37 7.22 5.94
N VAL A 182 1.24 6.51 5.86
CA VAL A 182 1.08 5.27 5.11
C VAL A 182 -0.06 5.39 4.09
N ASN A 183 0.01 4.61 3.03
CA ASN A 183 -1.09 4.47 2.07
C ASN A 183 -2.14 3.50 2.59
N LEU A 184 -3.41 3.82 2.38
CA LEU A 184 -4.55 3.02 2.79
C LEU A 184 -5.42 2.69 1.59
N GLU A 185 -5.70 1.39 1.39
CA GLU A 185 -6.71 0.91 0.44
C GLU A 185 -7.74 0.07 1.21
N PHE A 186 -9.02 0.51 1.15
CA PHE A 186 -10.14 -0.23 1.74
C PHE A 186 -10.57 -1.38 0.83
N ASP A 187 -11.18 -2.41 1.41
CA ASP A 187 -11.63 -3.58 0.66
C ASP A 187 -12.62 -3.17 -0.44
N ILE A 188 -12.29 -3.54 -1.66
CA ILE A 188 -13.09 -3.24 -2.87
C ILE A 188 -14.49 -3.84 -2.79
N ILE A 189 -14.67 -4.97 -2.11
CA ILE A 189 -15.97 -5.63 -1.95
C ILE A 189 -16.93 -4.71 -1.18
N GLY A 190 -16.48 -4.07 -0.12
CA GLY A 190 -17.25 -3.10 0.65
C GLY A 190 -17.72 -1.92 -0.21
N LYS A 191 -16.84 -1.41 -1.09
CA LYS A 191 -17.17 -0.30 -2.01
C LYS A 191 -18.26 -0.69 -3.02
N TYR A 192 -18.16 -1.87 -3.64
CA TYR A 192 -19.18 -2.36 -4.58
C TYR A 192 -20.52 -2.63 -3.91
N ILE A 193 -20.54 -3.31 -2.76
CA ILE A 193 -21.77 -3.57 -2.00
C ILE A 193 -22.44 -2.26 -1.62
N SER A 194 -21.70 -1.31 -1.06
CA SER A 194 -22.21 0.00 -0.67
C SER A 194 -22.81 0.76 -1.86
N ARG A 195 -22.15 0.71 -3.01
CA ARG A 195 -22.66 1.34 -4.23
C ARG A 195 -23.95 0.70 -4.73
N MET A 196 -24.05 -0.63 -4.71
CA MET A 196 -25.25 -1.36 -5.14
C MET A 196 -26.45 -1.09 -4.24
N ILE A 197 -26.26 -0.92 -2.91
CA ILE A 197 -27.33 -0.62 -1.97
C ILE A 197 -27.97 0.77 -2.24
N GLN A 198 -27.19 1.72 -2.76
CA GLN A 198 -27.68 3.07 -3.08
C GLN A 198 -28.69 3.10 -4.24
N TYR A 199 -28.79 2.03 -5.02
CA TYR A 199 -29.74 1.93 -6.16
C TYR A 199 -30.98 1.10 -5.85
N LYS A 200 -31.18 0.72 -4.60
CA LYS A 200 -32.42 0.08 -4.11
C LYS A 200 -33.36 1.12 -3.52
#